data_8192b9c20cdb56f47d5eee2a18b935fe
#
_entry.id   8192b9c20cdb56f47d5eee2a18b935fe
#
_cell.length_a   1.000
_cell.length_b   1.000
_cell.length_c   1.000
_cell.angle_alpha   90.00
_cell.angle_beta   90.00
_cell.angle_gamma   90.00
#
_symmetry.space_group_name_H-M   'P 1'
#
loop_
_entity.id
_entity.type
_entity.pdbx_description
1 polymer ?
#
loop_
_entity_poly.entity_id
_entity_poly.type
_entity_poly.pdbx_seq_one_letter_code
_entity_poly.pdbx_strand_id
1 'polypeptide(L)'
;MLARELIRDLIPPLKVTDNGHRAMAWMEEFRLQYLPVINEKEFLGLISETDILGMADRNTKIGDAALPLDRVFIYENQHLFDAIRFVTQFNYPVVPVLDSNNHFAGIITVHDLIETFAVTNGVMIPGGIIHLQIKPQEYLFSSLARIVESNDASIISLSTYPSADGSM
;
A
#
# COMPACT_ATOMS: atom_id res chain seq x y z
N MET A 1 3.34 -2.01 -12.58
CA MET A 1 2.32 -1.06 -12.08
C MET A 1 3.01 -0.13 -11.10
N LEU A 2 2.87 1.18 -11.31
CA LEU A 2 3.50 2.20 -10.48
C LEU A 2 2.52 2.73 -9.44
N ALA A 3 3.03 3.32 -8.36
CA ALA A 3 2.22 3.85 -7.26
C ALA A 3 1.17 4.85 -7.73
N ARG A 4 1.48 5.73 -8.71
CA ARG A 4 0.51 6.67 -9.29
C ARG A 4 -0.74 6.01 -9.90
N GLU A 5 -0.62 4.76 -10.35
CA GLU A 5 -1.72 4.00 -10.95
C GLU A 5 -2.64 3.37 -9.90
N LEU A 6 -2.20 3.38 -8.63
CA LEU A 6 -2.90 2.80 -7.48
C LEU A 6 -3.62 3.84 -6.62
N ILE A 7 -3.29 5.14 -6.80
CA ILE A 7 -3.91 6.23 -6.05
C ILE A 7 -5.39 6.28 -6.39
N ARG A 8 -6.23 6.35 -5.38
CA ARG A 8 -7.66 6.62 -5.52
C ARG A 8 -7.99 7.95 -4.86
N ASP A 9 -8.62 8.85 -5.62
CA ASP A 9 -8.97 10.23 -5.19
C ASP A 9 -10.16 10.29 -4.22
N LEU A 10 -10.55 9.17 -3.62
CA LEU A 10 -11.74 9.08 -2.76
C LEU A 10 -11.49 9.58 -1.34
N ILE A 11 -10.25 9.61 -0.88
CA ILE A 11 -9.91 9.95 0.50
C ILE A 11 -9.16 11.28 0.49
N PRO A 12 -9.82 12.37 0.91
CA PRO A 12 -9.18 13.68 0.95
C PRO A 12 -8.14 13.75 2.09
N PRO A 13 -7.03 14.47 1.91
CA PRO A 13 -6.10 14.74 3.00
C PRO A 13 -6.67 15.76 3.98
N LEU A 14 -6.37 15.60 5.26
CA LEU A 14 -6.61 16.64 6.26
C LEU A 14 -5.72 17.85 6.01
N LYS A 15 -6.30 19.04 6.12
CA LYS A 15 -5.56 20.29 6.06
C LYS A 15 -5.18 20.75 7.48
N VAL A 16 -4.10 21.51 7.60
CA VAL A 16 -3.72 22.14 8.86
C VAL A 16 -4.82 23.04 9.47
N THR A 17 -5.75 23.51 8.63
CA THR A 17 -6.91 24.32 9.03
C THR A 17 -8.09 23.48 9.54
N ASP A 18 -8.11 22.18 9.29
CA ASP A 18 -9.14 21.27 9.80
C ASP A 18 -8.94 21.03 11.29
N ASN A 19 -9.96 20.54 11.98
CA ASN A 19 -9.92 20.26 13.41
C ASN A 19 -10.08 18.75 13.70
N GLY A 20 -9.90 18.36 14.96
CA GLY A 20 -9.99 16.97 15.38
C GLY A 20 -11.36 16.34 15.15
N HIS A 21 -12.46 17.09 15.22
CA HIS A 21 -13.79 16.56 14.92
C HIS A 21 -13.93 16.14 13.46
N ARG A 22 -13.39 16.95 12.53
CA ARG A 22 -13.37 16.62 11.11
C ARG A 22 -12.51 15.40 10.82
N ALA A 23 -11.33 15.32 11.48
CA ALA A 23 -10.47 14.17 11.37
C ALA A 23 -11.18 12.88 11.79
N MET A 24 -11.84 12.87 12.95
CA MET A 24 -12.61 11.73 13.43
C MET A 24 -13.74 11.34 12.47
N ALA A 25 -14.51 12.33 11.99
CA ALA A 25 -15.60 12.08 11.06
C ALA A 25 -15.10 11.39 9.76
N TRP A 26 -13.96 11.81 9.24
CA TRP A 26 -13.38 11.19 8.04
C TRP A 26 -12.78 9.82 8.32
N MET A 27 -12.14 9.63 9.48
CA MET A 27 -11.65 8.29 9.88
C MET A 27 -12.80 7.29 9.98
N GLU A 28 -13.95 7.70 10.50
CA GLU A 28 -15.16 6.88 10.57
C GLU A 28 -15.75 6.64 9.17
N GLU A 29 -15.91 7.69 8.36
CA GLU A 29 -16.50 7.62 7.01
C GLU A 29 -15.70 6.68 6.08
N PHE A 30 -14.37 6.84 6.08
CA PHE A 30 -13.48 6.05 5.22
C PHE A 30 -12.98 4.76 5.89
N ARG A 31 -13.34 4.53 7.16
CA ARG A 31 -12.88 3.38 7.98
C ARG A 31 -11.37 3.27 8.06
N LEU A 32 -10.71 4.40 8.26
CA LEU A 32 -9.26 4.50 8.35
C LEU A 32 -8.85 4.96 9.74
N GLN A 33 -7.80 4.34 10.28
CA GLN A 33 -7.18 4.73 11.56
C GLN A 33 -6.10 5.80 11.38
N TYR A 34 -5.71 6.11 10.15
CA TYR A 34 -4.68 7.09 9.80
C TYR A 34 -5.16 7.95 8.63
N LEU A 35 -4.88 9.25 8.71
CA LEU A 35 -5.13 10.19 7.62
C LEU A 35 -3.87 11.00 7.32
N PRO A 36 -3.62 11.33 6.04
CA PRO A 36 -2.55 12.24 5.66
C PRO A 36 -2.92 13.68 6.04
N VAL A 37 -1.94 14.41 6.55
CA VAL A 37 -2.04 15.84 6.85
C VAL A 37 -1.21 16.62 5.86
N ILE A 38 -1.79 17.67 5.28
CA ILE A 38 -1.10 18.54 4.32
C ILE A 38 -1.23 20.01 4.70
N ASN A 39 -0.23 20.79 4.29
CA ASN A 39 -0.32 22.25 4.22
C ASN A 39 -0.24 22.64 2.74
N GLU A 40 -1.32 23.15 2.17
CA GLU A 40 -1.48 23.37 0.72
C GLU A 40 -1.21 22.10 -0.09
N LYS A 41 0.00 21.92 -0.62
CA LYS A 41 0.46 20.73 -1.36
C LYS A 41 1.53 19.93 -0.61
N GLU A 42 2.08 20.51 0.46
CA GLU A 42 3.14 19.87 1.22
C GLU A 42 2.56 18.78 2.13
N PHE A 43 3.10 17.58 2.04
CA PHE A 43 2.79 16.48 2.96
C PHE A 43 3.56 16.67 4.27
N LEU A 44 2.82 16.82 5.36
CA LEU A 44 3.41 16.97 6.70
C LEU A 44 3.62 15.63 7.39
N GLY A 45 2.71 14.67 7.20
CA GLY A 45 2.81 13.34 7.80
C GLY A 45 1.44 12.66 7.92
N LEU A 46 1.46 11.46 8.50
CA LEU A 46 0.26 10.72 8.91
C LEU A 46 -0.08 11.08 10.36
N ILE A 47 -1.38 11.20 10.63
CA ILE A 47 -1.93 11.33 11.98
C ILE A 47 -2.80 10.12 12.29
N SER A 48 -2.71 9.60 13.51
CA SER A 48 -3.52 8.47 13.94
C SER A 48 -4.81 8.90 14.63
N GLU A 49 -5.78 7.98 14.66
CA GLU A 49 -6.99 8.14 15.46
C GLU A 49 -6.67 8.35 16.95
N THR A 50 -5.66 7.65 17.46
CA THR A 50 -5.23 7.77 18.84
C THR A 50 -4.69 9.18 19.16
N ASP A 51 -3.96 9.80 18.23
CA ASP A 51 -3.46 11.17 18.40
C ASP A 51 -4.62 12.17 18.47
N ILE A 52 -5.63 11.99 17.62
CA ILE A 52 -6.84 12.85 17.64
C ILE A 52 -7.64 12.63 18.93
N LEU A 53 -7.76 11.39 19.40
CA LEU A 53 -8.45 11.10 20.65
C LEU A 53 -7.72 11.71 21.86
N GLY A 54 -6.39 11.82 21.79
CA GLY A 54 -5.55 12.43 22.81
C GLY A 54 -5.57 13.96 22.85
N MET A 55 -6.21 14.64 21.88
CA MET A 55 -6.31 16.11 21.87
C MET A 55 -7.09 16.63 23.08
N ALA A 56 -6.57 17.65 23.75
CA ALA A 56 -7.25 18.31 24.86
C ALA A 56 -8.55 18.99 24.43
N ASP A 57 -8.58 19.58 23.25
CA ASP A 57 -9.77 20.15 22.59
C ASP A 57 -9.75 19.84 21.11
N ARG A 58 -10.72 19.07 20.65
CA ARG A 58 -10.87 18.68 19.23
C ARG A 58 -11.38 19.80 18.33
N ASN A 59 -11.77 20.96 18.87
CA ASN A 59 -12.05 22.17 18.08
C ASN A 59 -10.74 22.85 17.64
N THR A 60 -9.62 22.56 18.28
CA THR A 60 -8.31 23.10 17.89
C THR A 60 -7.95 22.61 16.49
N LYS A 61 -7.39 23.50 15.67
CA LYS A 61 -6.89 23.14 14.33
C LYS A 61 -5.73 22.17 14.44
N ILE A 62 -5.65 21.26 13.49
CA ILE A 62 -4.56 20.27 13.40
C ILE A 62 -3.20 20.96 13.36
N GLY A 63 -3.07 22.09 12.63
CA GLY A 63 -1.82 22.84 12.55
C GLY A 63 -1.41 23.58 13.83
N ASP A 64 -2.37 23.87 14.73
CA ASP A 64 -2.12 24.56 16.01
C ASP A 64 -1.94 23.55 17.16
N ALA A 65 -2.35 22.32 16.96
CA ALA A 65 -2.15 21.23 17.92
C ALA A 65 -0.75 20.61 17.70
N ALA A 66 0.07 20.55 18.75
CA ALA A 66 1.39 19.93 18.67
C ALA A 66 1.27 18.39 18.59
N LEU A 67 0.75 17.90 17.49
CA LEU A 67 0.49 16.48 17.23
C LEU A 67 1.72 15.82 16.59
N PRO A 68 2.04 14.56 16.96
CA PRO A 68 3.08 13.83 16.28
C PRO A 68 2.59 13.48 14.86
N LEU A 69 3.37 13.83 13.85
CA LEU A 69 3.10 13.50 12.45
C LEU A 69 4.23 12.62 11.90
N ASP A 70 3.88 11.41 11.53
CA ASP A 70 4.85 10.46 10.97
C ASP A 70 5.06 10.73 9.48
N ARG A 71 6.18 11.32 9.12
CA ARG A 71 6.52 11.68 7.74
C ARG A 71 7.12 10.50 6.98
N VAL A 72 6.31 9.50 6.70
CA VAL A 72 6.65 8.32 5.92
C VAL A 72 5.83 8.28 4.63
N PHE A 73 6.45 7.97 3.50
CA PHE A 73 5.80 8.01 2.18
C PHE A 73 6.60 7.22 1.15
N ILE A 74 6.01 7.04 -0.04
CA ILE A 74 6.68 6.59 -1.25
C ILE A 74 6.50 7.63 -2.36
N TYR A 75 7.27 7.51 -3.45
CA TYR A 75 7.08 8.35 -4.63
C TYR A 75 6.16 7.67 -5.66
N GLU A 76 5.47 8.48 -6.44
CA GLU A 76 4.51 8.06 -7.47
C GLU A 76 5.10 7.14 -8.56
N ASN A 77 6.41 7.23 -8.80
CA ASN A 77 7.15 6.42 -9.77
C ASN A 77 7.70 5.10 -9.20
N GLN A 78 7.49 4.82 -7.92
CA GLN A 78 7.88 3.55 -7.30
C GLN A 78 6.91 2.43 -7.68
N HIS A 79 7.38 1.19 -7.60
CA HIS A 79 6.61 0.02 -7.99
C HIS A 79 5.61 -0.39 -6.89
N LEU A 80 4.53 -1.10 -7.28
CA LEU A 80 3.58 -1.76 -6.36
C LEU A 80 4.30 -2.50 -5.21
N PHE A 81 5.41 -3.17 -5.48
CA PHE A 81 6.14 -3.90 -4.45
C PHE A 81 6.80 -2.98 -3.41
N ASP A 82 7.11 -1.74 -3.76
CA ASP A 82 7.60 -0.77 -2.77
C ASP A 82 6.47 -0.32 -1.84
N ALA A 83 5.25 -0.19 -2.35
CA ALA A 83 4.08 0.09 -1.52
C ALA A 83 3.76 -1.10 -0.58
N ILE A 84 3.86 -2.34 -1.06
CA ILE A 84 3.70 -3.54 -0.22
C ILE A 84 4.80 -3.59 0.85
N ARG A 85 6.06 -3.31 0.48
CA ARG A 85 7.18 -3.26 1.42
C ARG A 85 6.96 -2.18 2.48
N PHE A 86 6.47 -1.01 2.09
CA PHE A 86 6.13 0.08 3.02
C PHE A 86 5.15 -0.40 4.09
N VAL A 87 4.02 -1.02 3.69
CA VAL A 87 3.01 -1.55 4.62
C VAL A 87 3.61 -2.57 5.59
N THR A 88 4.41 -3.51 5.07
CA THR A 88 5.03 -4.57 5.89
C THR A 88 6.10 -4.05 6.83
N GLN A 89 6.82 -2.99 6.45
CA GLN A 89 7.91 -2.41 7.23
C GLN A 89 7.40 -1.46 8.32
N PHE A 90 6.44 -0.60 7.98
CA PHE A 90 5.97 0.46 8.86
C PHE A 90 4.64 0.14 9.55
N ASN A 91 3.95 -0.92 9.13
CA ASN A 91 2.66 -1.36 9.67
C ASN A 91 1.55 -0.29 9.60
N TYR A 92 1.58 0.57 8.58
CA TYR A 92 0.50 1.52 8.31
C TYR A 92 -0.53 0.91 7.35
N PRO A 93 -1.84 1.11 7.58
CA PRO A 93 -2.89 0.63 6.67
C PRO A 93 -3.06 1.50 5.43
N VAL A 94 -2.31 2.60 5.34
CA VAL A 94 -2.31 3.55 4.22
C VAL A 94 -0.89 3.91 3.84
N VAL A 95 -0.65 4.15 2.56
CA VAL A 95 0.64 4.52 1.99
C VAL A 95 0.52 5.91 1.37
N PRO A 96 1.09 6.96 1.97
CA PRO A 96 1.14 8.28 1.35
C PRO A 96 2.05 8.26 0.13
N VAL A 97 1.60 8.93 -0.94
CA VAL A 97 2.33 9.03 -2.20
C VAL A 97 2.64 10.49 -2.50
N LEU A 98 3.89 10.79 -2.83
CA LEU A 98 4.32 12.11 -3.29
C LEU A 98 4.67 12.08 -4.78
N ASP A 99 4.46 13.22 -5.45
CA ASP A 99 4.91 13.43 -6.82
C ASP A 99 6.44 13.73 -6.89
N SER A 100 6.94 13.94 -8.09
CA SER A 100 8.35 14.26 -8.33
C SER A 100 8.79 15.63 -7.76
N ASN A 101 7.84 16.51 -7.40
CA ASN A 101 8.09 17.81 -6.77
C ASN A 101 7.93 17.77 -5.25
N ASN A 102 7.81 16.59 -4.66
CA ASN A 102 7.51 16.35 -3.24
C ASN A 102 6.13 16.89 -2.80
N HIS A 103 5.18 17.08 -3.71
CA HIS A 103 3.80 17.41 -3.37
C HIS A 103 3.02 16.12 -3.07
N PHE A 104 2.05 16.24 -2.20
CA PHE A 104 1.13 15.15 -1.91
C PHE A 104 0.30 14.81 -3.15
N ALA A 105 0.41 13.57 -3.61
CA ALA A 105 -0.31 13.05 -4.77
C ALA A 105 -1.57 12.27 -4.38
N GLY A 106 -1.58 11.66 -3.19
CA GLY A 106 -2.70 10.85 -2.71
C GLY A 106 -2.26 9.76 -1.76
N ILE A 107 -3.17 8.82 -1.48
CA ILE A 107 -2.86 7.63 -0.68
C ILE A 107 -3.25 6.35 -1.43
N ILE A 108 -2.61 5.25 -1.04
CA ILE A 108 -2.96 3.90 -1.43
C ILE A 108 -3.34 3.15 -0.16
N THR A 109 -4.48 2.47 -0.13
CA THR A 109 -4.86 1.64 1.02
C THR A 109 -4.32 0.22 0.89
N VAL A 110 -4.21 -0.51 2.00
CA VAL A 110 -3.90 -1.95 1.98
C VAL A 110 -4.93 -2.72 1.15
N HIS A 111 -6.19 -2.31 1.18
CA HIS A 111 -7.24 -2.92 0.36
C HIS A 111 -6.94 -2.79 -1.13
N ASP A 112 -6.55 -1.58 -1.60
CA ASP A 112 -6.17 -1.34 -3.00
C ASP A 112 -4.95 -2.17 -3.42
N LEU A 113 -3.98 -2.32 -2.51
CA LEU A 113 -2.81 -3.16 -2.75
C LEU A 113 -3.18 -4.64 -2.92
N ILE A 114 -4.06 -5.16 -2.07
CA ILE A 114 -4.52 -6.56 -2.15
C ILE A 114 -5.33 -6.77 -3.42
N GLU A 115 -6.27 -5.88 -3.75
CA GLU A 115 -7.07 -5.96 -4.97
C GLU A 115 -6.17 -5.96 -6.22
N THR A 116 -5.23 -5.01 -6.26
CA THR A 116 -4.28 -4.90 -7.36
C THR A 116 -3.39 -6.14 -7.47
N PHE A 117 -2.87 -6.63 -6.35
CA PHE A 117 -2.07 -7.84 -6.32
C PHE A 117 -2.86 -9.05 -6.82
N ALA A 118 -4.13 -9.19 -6.43
CA ALA A 118 -5.00 -10.25 -6.89
C ALA A 118 -5.23 -10.21 -8.41
N VAL A 119 -5.47 -9.01 -8.95
CA VAL A 119 -5.64 -8.81 -10.41
C VAL A 119 -4.36 -9.14 -11.17
N THR A 120 -3.23 -8.59 -10.75
CA THR A 120 -1.94 -8.76 -11.44
C THR A 120 -1.38 -10.18 -11.38
N ASN A 121 -1.77 -10.95 -10.36
CA ASN A 121 -1.37 -12.35 -10.22
C ASN A 121 -2.43 -13.35 -10.68
N GLY A 122 -3.50 -12.88 -11.32
CA GLY A 122 -4.53 -13.74 -11.89
C GLY A 122 -5.34 -14.54 -10.86
N VAL A 123 -5.43 -14.06 -9.60
CA VAL A 123 -6.15 -14.78 -8.51
C VAL A 123 -7.62 -15.03 -8.88
N MET A 124 -8.21 -14.13 -9.68
CA MET A 124 -9.61 -14.24 -10.12
C MET A 124 -9.79 -15.07 -11.40
N ILE A 125 -8.70 -15.53 -12.03
CA ILE A 125 -8.75 -16.34 -13.24
C ILE A 125 -8.88 -17.81 -12.85
N PRO A 126 -9.89 -18.54 -13.33
CA PRO A 126 -10.01 -19.98 -13.05
C PRO A 126 -8.77 -20.75 -13.54
N GLY A 127 -8.21 -21.59 -12.68
CA GLY A 127 -7.01 -22.35 -12.99
C GLY A 127 -6.61 -23.31 -11.88
N GLY A 128 -5.57 -24.09 -12.13
CA GLY A 128 -4.93 -24.96 -11.13
C GLY A 128 -3.75 -24.27 -10.45
N ILE A 129 -3.47 -24.64 -9.21
CA ILE A 129 -2.28 -24.23 -8.48
C ILE A 129 -1.34 -25.45 -8.38
N ILE A 130 -0.12 -25.28 -8.87
CA ILE A 130 0.92 -26.28 -8.76
C ILE A 130 1.99 -25.76 -7.81
N HIS A 131 2.26 -26.49 -6.76
CA HIS A 131 3.35 -26.22 -5.83
C HIS A 131 4.48 -27.21 -6.09
N LEU A 132 5.65 -26.69 -6.39
CA LEU A 132 6.85 -27.48 -6.66
C LEU A 132 7.92 -27.13 -5.63
N GLN A 133 8.54 -28.15 -5.04
CA GLN A 133 9.74 -27.98 -4.23
C GLN A 133 10.95 -28.42 -5.07
N ILE A 134 11.84 -27.48 -5.37
CA ILE A 134 12.96 -27.68 -6.27
C ILE A 134 14.23 -27.14 -5.62
N LYS A 135 15.36 -27.79 -5.83
CA LYS A 135 16.65 -27.24 -5.40
C LYS A 135 17.00 -26.04 -6.28
N PRO A 136 17.62 -24.97 -5.73
CA PRO A 136 17.94 -23.77 -6.49
C PRO A 136 18.74 -24.03 -7.77
N GLN A 137 19.63 -25.03 -7.75
CA GLN A 137 20.46 -25.40 -8.90
C GLN A 137 19.69 -26.13 -10.00
N GLU A 138 18.54 -26.72 -9.66
CA GLU A 138 17.70 -27.48 -10.58
C GLU A 138 16.53 -26.62 -11.13
N TYR A 139 16.39 -25.36 -10.65
CA TYR A 139 15.33 -24.46 -11.09
C TYR A 139 15.64 -23.90 -12.47
N LEU A 140 14.89 -24.35 -13.48
CA LEU A 140 14.92 -23.84 -14.85
C LEU A 140 13.50 -23.43 -15.29
N PHE A 141 13.24 -22.13 -15.28
CA PHE A 141 11.95 -21.58 -15.70
C PHE A 141 11.55 -22.06 -17.10
N SER A 142 12.49 -22.12 -18.05
CA SER A 142 12.26 -22.61 -19.41
C SER A 142 11.75 -24.05 -19.47
N SER A 143 12.21 -24.90 -18.54
CA SER A 143 11.73 -26.29 -18.47
C SER A 143 10.31 -26.37 -17.93
N LEU A 144 9.97 -25.58 -16.90
CA LEU A 144 8.60 -25.48 -16.40
C LEU A 144 7.64 -24.96 -17.46
N ALA A 145 8.01 -23.85 -18.13
CA ALA A 145 7.19 -23.26 -19.19
C ALA A 145 6.91 -24.29 -20.31
N ARG A 146 7.94 -24.99 -20.79
CA ARG A 146 7.81 -26.01 -21.82
C ARG A 146 6.89 -27.17 -21.40
N ILE A 147 6.98 -27.63 -20.15
CA ILE A 147 6.11 -28.71 -19.65
C ILE A 147 4.65 -28.26 -19.65
N VAL A 148 4.37 -27.05 -19.13
CA VAL A 148 3.02 -26.52 -19.06
C VAL A 148 2.45 -26.32 -20.46
N GLU A 149 3.18 -25.65 -21.36
CA GLU A 149 2.74 -25.37 -22.74
C GLU A 149 2.54 -26.63 -23.57
N SER A 150 3.39 -27.66 -23.39
CA SER A 150 3.24 -28.95 -24.09
C SER A 150 1.99 -29.75 -23.67
N ASN A 151 1.33 -29.33 -22.59
CA ASN A 151 0.06 -29.90 -22.12
C ASN A 151 -1.13 -28.95 -22.33
N ASP A 152 -1.05 -28.08 -23.34
CA ASP A 152 -2.11 -27.13 -23.73
C ASP A 152 -2.57 -26.23 -22.57
N ALA A 153 -1.65 -25.89 -21.65
CA ALA A 153 -1.90 -25.01 -20.52
C ALA A 153 -1.02 -23.75 -20.61
N SER A 154 -1.39 -22.70 -19.86
CA SER A 154 -0.66 -21.44 -19.80
C SER A 154 -0.32 -21.08 -18.36
N ILE A 155 0.87 -20.49 -18.14
CA ILE A 155 1.25 -19.96 -16.86
C ILE A 155 0.63 -18.56 -16.70
N ILE A 156 -0.29 -18.40 -15.73
CA ILE A 156 -0.92 -17.11 -15.42
C ILE A 156 0.02 -16.29 -14.52
N SER A 157 0.57 -16.90 -13.49
CA SER A 157 1.55 -16.28 -12.60
C SER A 157 2.52 -17.31 -12.06
N LEU A 158 3.70 -16.83 -11.67
CA LEU A 158 4.74 -17.67 -11.05
C LEU A 158 5.39 -16.89 -9.91
N SER A 159 5.48 -17.50 -8.76
CA SER A 159 6.18 -16.95 -7.59
C SER A 159 7.15 -17.97 -7.04
N THR A 160 8.31 -17.50 -6.62
CA THR A 160 9.30 -18.34 -5.92
C THR A 160 9.51 -17.79 -4.52
N TYR A 161 9.62 -18.66 -3.55
CA TYR A 161 9.98 -18.28 -2.18
C TYR A 161 10.90 -19.34 -1.56
N PRO A 162 11.84 -18.92 -0.71
CA PRO A 162 12.73 -19.86 -0.05
C PRO A 162 11.94 -20.69 0.96
N SER A 163 12.14 -22.00 0.92
CA SER A 163 11.64 -22.91 1.95
C SER A 163 12.55 -22.85 3.20
N ALA A 164 12.01 -23.30 4.35
CA ALA A 164 12.74 -23.31 5.62
C ALA A 164 14.03 -24.15 5.58
N ASP A 165 14.12 -25.10 4.66
CA ASP A 165 15.29 -25.98 4.43
C ASP A 165 16.26 -25.45 3.36
N GLY A 166 16.02 -24.24 2.83
CA GLY A 166 16.84 -23.61 1.78
C GLY A 166 16.53 -24.10 0.35
N SER A 167 15.46 -24.91 0.14
CA SER A 167 14.92 -25.20 -1.20
C SER A 167 14.02 -24.04 -1.67
N MET A 168 13.78 -23.94 -2.99
CA MET A 168 12.81 -23.00 -3.60
C MET A 168 11.57 -23.75 -4.05
#